data_da0ded3344178db18fe4e906cbabc8cf
#
_entry.id   da0ded3344178db18fe4e906cbabc8cf
#
_cell.length_a   1.000
_cell.length_b   1.000
_cell.length_c   1.000
_cell.angle_alpha   90.00
_cell.angle_beta   90.00
_cell.angle_gamma   90.00
#
_symmetry.space_group_name_H-M   'P 1'
#
loop_
_entity.id
_entity.type
_entity.pdbx_description
1 polymer ?
#
loop_
_entity_poly.entity_id
_entity_poly.type
_entity_poly.pdbx_seq_one_letter_code
_entity_poly.pdbx_strand_id
1 'polypeptide(L)'
;MNIRPFLLVAIVIVTSLAGCTSTYEFKPQTSESLVLRSLQTIKSIKNGEKFKNFKDMLSDAAGCAIFPALYKAGFFVGAEGGNGVIIARDRQGNWGYPAFYTLASASWGLQFGAQKAGVVLIIRNRGAIESILQNQGKFGADVSIAVGPVGTGLEGAITTNLAADIIAFSDVKGLFAGMSLEGAGIIRRNDLNLEYYGKEVTPSSILLEHAHQNVQADPLRTSLIIQ
;
A
#
# COMPACT_ATOMS: atom_id res chain seq x y z
N MET A 1 12.07 -40.85 -45.15
CA MET A 1 11.35 -39.69 -44.64
C MET A 1 12.19 -39.08 -43.51
N ASN A 2 12.95 -38.01 -43.81
CA ASN A 2 14.05 -37.49 -42.97
C ASN A 2 13.55 -36.48 -41.96
N ILE A 3 13.52 -36.86 -40.65
CA ILE A 3 13.07 -36.03 -39.52
C ILE A 3 14.29 -35.39 -38.75
N ARG A 4 15.45 -35.31 -39.40
CA ARG A 4 16.69 -34.88 -38.71
C ARG A 4 17.01 -33.36 -38.63
N PRO A 5 16.39 -32.43 -39.39
CA PRO A 5 16.78 -31.04 -39.26
C PRO A 5 16.03 -30.24 -38.17
N PHE A 6 14.87 -30.71 -37.66
CA PHE A 6 14.09 -29.95 -36.67
C PHE A 6 14.59 -30.07 -35.23
N LEU A 7 15.35 -31.11 -34.91
CA LEU A 7 15.87 -31.32 -33.54
C LEU A 7 17.11 -30.46 -33.23
N LEU A 8 17.86 -30.03 -34.24
CA LEU A 8 19.08 -29.23 -34.09
C LEU A 8 18.79 -27.75 -33.88
N VAL A 9 17.66 -27.23 -34.38
CA VAL A 9 17.27 -25.81 -34.18
C VAL A 9 16.73 -25.57 -32.76
N ALA A 10 16.09 -26.56 -32.15
CA ALA A 10 15.57 -26.43 -30.77
C ALA A 10 16.68 -26.41 -29.71
N ILE A 11 17.83 -27.04 -29.95
CA ILE A 11 18.95 -27.09 -28.98
C ILE A 11 19.79 -25.82 -29.02
N VAL A 12 19.86 -25.10 -30.11
CA VAL A 12 20.65 -23.84 -30.22
C VAL A 12 19.95 -22.65 -29.51
N ILE A 13 18.62 -22.69 -29.35
CA ILE A 13 17.88 -21.62 -28.68
C ILE A 13 18.00 -21.71 -27.14
N VAL A 14 18.26 -22.90 -26.58
CA VAL A 14 18.38 -23.10 -25.11
C VAL A 14 19.74 -22.71 -24.57
N THR A 15 20.80 -22.64 -25.38
CA THR A 15 22.17 -22.34 -24.92
C THR A 15 22.52 -20.86 -24.89
N SER A 16 21.68 -19.96 -25.44
CA SER A 16 21.94 -18.51 -25.46
C SER A 16 21.33 -17.74 -24.26
N LEU A 17 20.67 -18.41 -23.32
CA LEU A 17 20.07 -17.81 -22.11
C LEU A 17 20.94 -17.91 -20.85
N ALA A 18 22.18 -18.38 -20.96
CA ALA A 18 23.15 -18.49 -19.85
C ALA A 18 24.06 -17.26 -19.79
N GLY A 19 23.49 -16.06 -19.78
CA GLY A 19 24.26 -14.82 -19.67
C GLY A 19 23.55 -13.78 -18.83
N CYS A 20 24.11 -13.50 -17.66
CA CYS A 20 23.70 -12.52 -16.64
C CYS A 20 22.76 -13.02 -15.55
N THR A 21 23.27 -13.90 -14.70
CA THR A 21 22.78 -13.94 -13.32
C THR A 21 23.40 -12.78 -12.55
N SER A 22 22.85 -11.58 -12.68
CA SER A 22 23.01 -10.59 -11.63
C SER A 22 22.25 -11.15 -10.43
N THR A 23 22.96 -11.64 -9.43
CA THR A 23 22.45 -11.96 -8.11
C THR A 23 21.89 -10.66 -7.55
N TYR A 24 20.59 -10.45 -7.75
CA TYR A 24 19.87 -9.38 -7.09
C TYR A 24 19.79 -9.81 -5.61
N GLU A 25 20.70 -9.28 -4.81
CA GLU A 25 20.68 -9.48 -3.37
C GLU A 25 19.41 -8.82 -2.84
N PHE A 26 18.39 -9.62 -2.58
CA PHE A 26 17.13 -9.14 -2.00
C PHE A 26 17.43 -8.71 -0.56
N LYS A 27 17.78 -7.43 -0.36
CA LYS A 27 17.93 -6.86 0.98
C LYS A 27 16.56 -6.88 1.65
N PRO A 28 16.41 -7.57 2.79
CA PRO A 28 15.15 -7.55 3.54
C PRO A 28 14.75 -6.11 3.81
N GLN A 29 13.48 -5.82 3.63
CA GLN A 29 12.95 -4.49 3.91
C GLN A 29 12.88 -4.29 5.42
N THR A 30 13.74 -3.44 5.98
CA THR A 30 13.70 -3.09 7.40
C THR A 30 12.53 -2.15 7.70
N SER A 31 12.06 -2.16 8.94
CA SER A 31 11.01 -1.27 9.44
C SER A 31 11.38 0.21 9.26
N GLU A 32 12.63 0.59 9.53
CA GLU A 32 13.13 1.96 9.32
C GLU A 32 13.07 2.37 7.84
N SER A 33 13.55 1.50 6.93
CA SER A 33 13.51 1.77 5.50
C SER A 33 12.07 1.91 4.98
N LEU A 34 11.14 1.21 5.62
CA LEU A 34 9.71 1.29 5.29
C LEU A 34 9.12 2.63 5.71
N VAL A 35 9.44 3.13 6.90
CA VAL A 35 9.03 4.47 7.38
C VAL A 35 9.58 5.56 6.46
N LEU A 36 10.87 5.49 6.09
CA LEU A 36 11.48 6.47 5.19
C LEU A 36 10.81 6.48 3.81
N ARG A 37 10.53 5.31 3.23
CA ARG A 37 9.83 5.22 1.95
C ARG A 37 8.38 5.68 2.05
N SER A 38 7.72 5.44 3.18
CA SER A 38 6.37 5.96 3.44
C SER A 38 6.36 7.49 3.46
N LEU A 39 7.38 8.13 4.06
CA LEU A 39 7.58 9.57 4.00
C LEU A 39 7.74 10.07 2.56
N GLN A 40 8.51 9.38 1.72
CA GLN A 40 8.68 9.77 0.31
C GLN A 40 7.36 9.64 -0.46
N THR A 41 6.62 8.56 -0.24
CA THR A 41 5.33 8.31 -0.91
C THR A 41 4.29 9.37 -0.55
N ILE A 42 4.13 9.70 0.74
CA ILE A 42 3.16 10.71 1.16
C ILE A 42 3.52 12.10 0.60
N LYS A 43 4.80 12.47 0.58
CA LYS A 43 5.27 13.70 -0.02
C LYS A 43 4.99 13.75 -1.53
N SER A 44 5.22 12.66 -2.25
CA SER A 44 4.95 12.56 -3.69
C SER A 44 3.47 12.78 -3.99
N ILE A 45 2.58 12.11 -3.26
CA ILE A 45 1.12 12.23 -3.47
C ILE A 45 0.63 13.63 -3.04
N LYS A 46 1.08 14.14 -1.88
CA LYS A 46 0.69 15.46 -1.37
C LYS A 46 1.07 16.60 -2.29
N ASN A 47 2.20 16.49 -2.99
CA ASN A 47 2.71 17.51 -3.93
C ASN A 47 2.23 17.30 -5.37
N GLY A 48 1.57 16.19 -5.64
CA GLY A 48 1.03 15.89 -6.96
C GLY A 48 -0.20 16.74 -7.28
N GLU A 49 -0.14 17.56 -8.36
CA GLU A 49 -1.27 18.38 -8.82
C GLU A 49 -2.54 17.56 -9.14
N LYS A 50 -2.39 16.26 -9.30
CA LYS A 50 -3.47 15.32 -9.64
C LYS A 50 -4.44 15.06 -8.50
N PHE A 51 -4.06 15.39 -7.26
CA PHE A 51 -4.78 15.03 -6.03
C PHE A 51 -5.30 16.26 -5.28
N LYS A 52 -6.07 17.10 -5.95
CA LYS A 52 -6.55 18.37 -5.37
C LYS A 52 -7.24 18.21 -4.02
N ASN A 53 -8.06 17.15 -3.87
CA ASN A 53 -8.83 16.91 -2.64
C ASN A 53 -8.08 16.05 -1.60
N PHE A 54 -6.85 15.60 -1.91
CA PHE A 54 -6.09 14.74 -1.00
C PHE A 54 -5.77 15.44 0.31
N LYS A 55 -5.37 16.71 0.25
CA LYS A 55 -5.02 17.50 1.44
C LYS A 55 -6.21 17.70 2.36
N ASP A 56 -7.36 18.04 1.79
CA ASP A 56 -8.60 18.24 2.56
C ASP A 56 -9.02 16.93 3.23
N MET A 57 -9.01 15.81 2.48
CA MET A 57 -9.33 14.50 3.03
C MET A 57 -8.34 14.06 4.12
N LEU A 58 -7.05 14.38 3.97
CA LEU A 58 -6.04 14.06 4.98
C LEU A 58 -6.20 14.93 6.24
N SER A 59 -6.66 16.18 6.10
CA SER A 59 -6.91 17.07 7.25
C SER A 59 -7.98 16.51 8.17
N ASP A 60 -9.01 15.88 7.61
CA ASP A 60 -10.16 15.33 8.34
C ASP A 60 -10.01 13.84 8.68
N ALA A 61 -8.92 13.21 8.26
CA ALA A 61 -8.70 11.77 8.43
C ALA A 61 -8.50 11.39 9.90
N ALA A 62 -9.10 10.28 10.32
CA ALA A 62 -8.79 9.63 11.59
C ALA A 62 -7.48 8.85 11.55
N GLY A 63 -7.07 8.41 10.35
CA GLY A 63 -5.83 7.69 10.12
C GLY A 63 -5.39 7.71 8.67
N CYS A 64 -4.18 7.24 8.45
CA CYS A 64 -3.57 7.12 7.13
C CYS A 64 -2.75 5.83 7.05
N ALA A 65 -2.99 5.01 6.01
CA ALA A 65 -2.13 3.86 5.71
C ALA A 65 -1.31 4.17 4.46
N ILE A 66 -0.02 3.84 4.49
CA ILE A 66 0.93 4.15 3.41
C ILE A 66 1.68 2.89 3.04
N PHE A 67 1.51 2.45 1.80
CA PHE A 67 2.20 1.30 1.22
C PHE A 67 3.13 1.80 0.09
N PRO A 68 4.43 2.00 0.36
CA PRO A 68 5.36 2.65 -0.59
C PRO A 68 5.65 1.84 -1.84
N ALA A 69 5.39 0.54 -1.79
CA ALA A 69 5.61 -0.37 -2.89
C ALA A 69 4.59 -1.50 -2.84
N LEU A 70 3.49 -1.33 -3.52
CA LEU A 70 2.56 -2.40 -3.83
C LEU A 70 3.02 -3.04 -5.14
N TYR A 71 3.36 -4.32 -5.09
CA TYR A 71 3.77 -5.10 -6.23
C TYR A 71 2.57 -5.89 -6.76
N LYS A 72 2.31 -5.77 -8.04
CA LYS A 72 1.31 -6.55 -8.77
C LYS A 72 2.03 -7.47 -9.73
N ALA A 73 1.75 -8.75 -9.67
CA ALA A 73 2.23 -9.73 -10.61
C ALA A 73 1.12 -10.73 -10.96
N GLY A 74 0.93 -11.05 -12.24
CA GLY A 74 -0.05 -12.04 -12.65
C GLY A 74 -0.25 -12.13 -14.15
N PHE A 75 -0.92 -13.24 -14.50
CA PHE A 75 -1.39 -13.58 -15.83
C PHE A 75 -2.73 -14.30 -15.64
N PHE A 76 -3.85 -13.78 -16.10
CA PHE A 76 -5.23 -14.21 -15.81
C PHE A 76 -5.64 -14.10 -14.32
N VAL A 77 -4.82 -14.59 -13.41
CA VAL A 77 -4.95 -14.43 -11.96
C VAL A 77 -3.68 -13.79 -11.46
N GLY A 78 -3.79 -12.72 -10.71
CA GLY A 78 -2.67 -11.99 -10.13
C GLY A 78 -2.76 -11.96 -8.61
N ALA A 79 -1.60 -11.80 -7.98
CA ALA A 79 -1.47 -11.43 -6.59
C ALA A 79 -0.85 -10.04 -6.48
N GLU A 80 -1.33 -9.28 -5.53
CA GLU A 80 -0.79 -7.98 -5.19
C GLU A 80 -0.42 -7.96 -3.73
N GLY A 81 0.69 -7.32 -3.41
CA GLY A 81 1.08 -7.22 -2.01
C GLY A 81 2.22 -6.23 -1.79
N GLY A 82 2.25 -5.68 -0.60
CA GLY A 82 3.31 -4.77 -0.17
C GLY A 82 3.22 -4.43 1.29
N ASN A 83 4.39 -4.22 1.91
CA ASN A 83 4.47 -3.75 3.28
C ASN A 83 4.26 -2.23 3.35
N GLY A 84 3.66 -1.81 4.45
CA GLY A 84 3.38 -0.41 4.72
C GLY A 84 3.19 -0.13 6.20
N VAL A 85 2.77 1.08 6.47
CA VAL A 85 2.50 1.56 7.83
C VAL A 85 1.09 2.13 7.92
N ILE A 86 0.47 1.98 9.09
CA ILE A 86 -0.75 2.70 9.46
C ILE A 86 -0.39 3.66 10.59
N ILE A 87 -0.88 4.89 10.49
CA ILE A 87 -0.74 5.93 11.51
C ILE A 87 -2.13 6.46 11.81
N ALA A 88 -2.48 6.59 13.08
CA ALA A 88 -3.77 7.11 13.52
C ALA A 88 -3.61 8.43 14.29
N ARG A 89 -4.64 9.25 14.30
CA ARG A 89 -4.72 10.42 15.17
C ARG A 89 -5.20 10.03 16.57
N ASP A 90 -4.64 10.73 17.55
CA ASP A 90 -5.16 10.70 18.91
C ASP A 90 -6.48 11.51 19.02
N ARG A 91 -7.06 11.54 20.24
CA ARG A 91 -8.29 12.30 20.50
C ARG A 91 -8.11 13.81 20.40
N GLN A 92 -6.88 14.30 20.47
CA GLN A 92 -6.49 15.70 20.32
C GLN A 92 -6.20 16.09 18.87
N GLY A 93 -6.24 15.12 17.95
CA GLY A 93 -5.97 15.32 16.52
C GLY A 93 -4.49 15.21 16.13
N ASN A 94 -3.60 14.86 17.05
CA ASN A 94 -2.18 14.69 16.74
C ASN A 94 -1.92 13.34 16.06
N TRP A 95 -1.05 13.31 15.07
CA TRP A 95 -0.62 12.08 14.45
C TRP A 95 0.25 11.24 15.40
N GLY A 96 -0.15 9.98 15.60
CA GLY A 96 0.59 8.99 16.38
C GLY A 96 1.81 8.41 15.67
N TYR A 97 2.28 7.27 16.15
CA TYR A 97 3.40 6.53 15.60
C TYR A 97 2.94 5.36 14.74
N PRO A 98 3.78 4.86 13.80
CA PRO A 98 3.36 3.87 12.82
C PRO A 98 3.26 2.46 13.38
N ALA A 99 2.19 1.73 13.02
CA ALA A 99 2.11 0.28 13.12
C ALA A 99 2.31 -0.35 11.74
N PHE A 100 3.00 -1.49 11.67
CA PHE A 100 3.40 -2.12 10.41
C PHE A 100 2.40 -3.18 9.95
N TYR A 101 2.10 -3.15 8.64
CA TYR A 101 1.13 -4.03 8.00
C TYR A 101 1.58 -4.43 6.60
N THR A 102 1.00 -5.50 6.09
CA THR A 102 1.04 -5.89 4.68
C THR A 102 -0.35 -5.73 4.09
N LEU A 103 -0.48 -5.01 2.99
CA LEU A 103 -1.67 -5.05 2.14
C LEU A 103 -1.49 -6.21 1.16
N ALA A 104 -2.49 -7.08 1.07
CA ALA A 104 -2.50 -8.21 0.15
C ALA A 104 -3.87 -8.33 -0.51
N SER A 105 -3.89 -8.55 -1.83
CA SER A 105 -5.11 -8.82 -2.59
C SER A 105 -4.87 -9.83 -3.70
N ALA A 106 -5.95 -10.48 -4.14
CA ALA A 106 -5.97 -11.24 -5.37
C ALA A 106 -6.62 -10.40 -6.47
N SER A 107 -6.07 -10.43 -7.65
CA SER A 107 -6.62 -9.73 -8.82
C SER A 107 -6.92 -10.70 -9.95
N TRP A 108 -7.99 -10.41 -10.71
CA TRP A 108 -8.38 -11.14 -11.90
C TRP A 108 -8.28 -10.19 -13.08
N GLY A 109 -7.60 -10.59 -14.15
CA GLY A 109 -7.54 -9.74 -15.35
C GLY A 109 -6.48 -10.16 -16.36
N LEU A 110 -6.65 -9.71 -17.59
CA LEU A 110 -5.80 -10.03 -18.76
C LEU A 110 -4.54 -9.13 -18.84
N GLN A 111 -4.04 -8.59 -17.75
CA GLN A 111 -2.86 -7.73 -17.79
C GLN A 111 -1.59 -8.53 -17.53
N PHE A 112 -0.71 -8.53 -18.52
CA PHE A 112 0.67 -8.99 -18.39
C PHE A 112 1.52 -7.92 -17.74
N GLY A 113 2.29 -8.27 -16.74
CA GLY A 113 3.37 -7.42 -16.26
C GLY A 113 3.52 -7.39 -14.76
N ALA A 114 4.68 -6.92 -14.33
CA ALA A 114 4.94 -6.53 -12.95
C ALA A 114 4.81 -5.00 -12.85
N GLN A 115 3.97 -4.53 -11.94
CA GLN A 115 3.83 -3.11 -11.62
C GLN A 115 4.23 -2.88 -10.18
N LYS A 116 4.79 -1.70 -9.92
CA LYS A 116 5.08 -1.21 -8.58
C LYS A 116 4.47 0.17 -8.42
N ALA A 117 3.72 0.37 -7.36
CA ALA A 117 3.07 1.65 -7.08
C ALA A 117 3.11 1.99 -5.59
N GLY A 118 3.22 3.29 -5.29
CA GLY A 118 2.92 3.82 -3.98
C GLY A 118 1.41 4.01 -3.81
N VAL A 119 0.89 3.54 -2.68
CA VAL A 119 -0.54 3.64 -2.34
C VAL A 119 -0.69 4.29 -0.97
N VAL A 120 -1.62 5.25 -0.89
CA VAL A 120 -2.03 5.89 0.36
C VAL A 120 -3.52 5.69 0.54
N LEU A 121 -3.91 5.17 1.71
CA LEU A 121 -5.29 4.99 2.11
C LEU A 121 -5.62 6.03 3.19
N ILE A 122 -6.53 6.94 2.90
CA ILE A 122 -7.09 7.87 3.89
C ILE A 122 -8.20 7.16 4.65
N ILE A 123 -8.01 6.95 5.95
CA ILE A 123 -8.99 6.32 6.85
C ILE A 123 -9.79 7.44 7.51
N ARG A 124 -11.07 7.54 7.16
CA ARG A 124 -11.89 8.71 7.49
C ARG A 124 -12.43 8.71 8.92
N ASN A 125 -12.64 7.54 9.49
CA ASN A 125 -13.23 7.44 10.81
C ASN A 125 -12.51 6.41 11.69
N ARG A 126 -12.67 6.56 13.00
CA ARG A 126 -12.04 5.69 14.00
C ARG A 126 -12.57 4.26 13.95
N GLY A 127 -13.85 4.08 13.61
CA GLY A 127 -14.46 2.75 13.48
C GLY A 127 -13.76 1.90 12.40
N ALA A 128 -13.32 2.50 11.30
CA ALA A 128 -12.53 1.80 10.29
C ALA A 128 -11.15 1.35 10.83
N ILE A 129 -10.50 2.16 11.67
CA ILE A 129 -9.25 1.75 12.35
C ILE A 129 -9.52 0.55 13.27
N GLU A 130 -10.58 0.61 14.06
CA GLU A 130 -10.98 -0.46 14.97
C GLU A 130 -11.32 -1.76 14.22
N SER A 131 -12.02 -1.66 13.08
CA SER A 131 -12.31 -2.80 12.21
C SER A 131 -11.03 -3.43 11.64
N ILE A 132 -10.07 -2.62 11.20
CA ILE A 132 -8.74 -3.10 10.75
C ILE A 132 -8.03 -3.86 11.88
N LEU A 133 -8.11 -3.35 13.10
CA LEU A 133 -7.47 -3.98 14.26
C LEU A 133 -8.09 -5.30 14.66
N GLN A 134 -9.43 -5.41 14.60
CA GLN A 134 -10.19 -6.59 15.05
C GLN A 134 -10.14 -7.72 14.04
N ASN A 135 -10.37 -7.43 12.75
CA ASN A 135 -10.67 -8.41 11.72
C ASN A 135 -9.55 -8.64 10.71
N GLN A 136 -8.34 -8.09 10.92
CA GLN A 136 -7.30 -8.00 9.90
C GLN A 136 -7.80 -7.33 8.59
N GLY A 137 -8.84 -6.48 8.73
CA GLY A 137 -9.40 -5.57 7.73
C GLY A 137 -9.60 -6.18 6.35
N LYS A 138 -10.66 -6.96 6.16
CA LYS A 138 -11.09 -7.32 4.81
C LYS A 138 -11.90 -6.17 4.21
N PHE A 139 -11.34 -5.52 3.19
CA PHE A 139 -12.03 -4.45 2.50
C PHE A 139 -13.26 -4.96 1.75
N GLY A 140 -14.34 -4.18 1.83
CA GLY A 140 -15.62 -4.53 1.22
C GLY A 140 -16.57 -5.31 2.14
N ALA A 141 -16.04 -6.12 3.06
CA ALA A 141 -16.84 -6.83 4.04
C ALA A 141 -16.96 -6.08 5.38
N ASP A 142 -15.81 -5.63 5.91
CA ASP A 142 -15.72 -5.01 7.24
C ASP A 142 -15.55 -3.49 7.17
N VAL A 143 -14.98 -2.99 6.08
CA VAL A 143 -14.70 -1.57 5.85
C VAL A 143 -14.92 -1.25 4.37
N SER A 144 -15.71 -0.22 4.09
CA SER A 144 -15.93 0.24 2.72
C SER A 144 -14.72 1.01 2.19
N ILE A 145 -14.34 0.73 0.93
CA ILE A 145 -13.20 1.38 0.29
C ILE A 145 -13.58 1.94 -1.07
N ALA A 146 -13.08 3.13 -1.39
CA ALA A 146 -13.26 3.76 -2.67
C ALA A 146 -11.94 4.31 -3.21
N VAL A 147 -11.86 4.47 -4.52
CA VAL A 147 -10.71 5.10 -5.18
C VAL A 147 -10.90 6.61 -5.19
N GLY A 148 -9.89 7.34 -4.73
CA GLY A 148 -9.89 8.78 -4.72
C GLY A 148 -9.82 9.37 -6.14
N PRO A 149 -10.30 10.60 -6.33
CA PRO A 149 -10.31 11.24 -7.63
C PRO A 149 -8.88 11.51 -8.14
N VAL A 150 -8.61 11.10 -9.38
CA VAL A 150 -7.36 11.34 -10.09
C VAL A 150 -7.62 12.25 -11.28
N GLY A 151 -7.18 13.51 -11.18
CA GLY A 151 -7.27 14.48 -12.29
C GLY A 151 -8.56 15.30 -12.32
N THR A 152 -8.61 16.24 -13.30
CA THR A 152 -9.65 17.27 -13.44
C THR A 152 -10.89 16.79 -14.23
N GLY A 153 -11.00 15.51 -14.57
CA GLY A 153 -11.95 15.02 -15.57
C GLY A 153 -13.02 14.03 -15.08
N LEU A 154 -13.07 13.71 -13.79
CA LEU A 154 -14.00 12.72 -13.25
C LEU A 154 -15.02 13.32 -12.27
N GLU A 155 -15.60 14.46 -12.61
CA GLU A 155 -16.69 15.06 -11.81
C GLU A 155 -17.93 14.15 -11.72
N GLY A 156 -18.09 13.16 -12.60
CA GLY A 156 -19.24 12.26 -12.62
C GLY A 156 -19.10 10.95 -11.83
N ALA A 157 -17.87 10.53 -11.47
CA ALA A 157 -17.65 9.25 -10.77
C ALA A 157 -17.56 9.40 -9.23
N ILE A 158 -17.52 10.63 -8.74
CA ILE A 158 -17.21 10.94 -7.33
C ILE A 158 -18.42 10.80 -6.42
N THR A 159 -19.63 10.88 -6.95
CA THR A 159 -20.84 11.08 -6.13
C THR A 159 -21.27 9.85 -5.33
N THR A 160 -20.85 8.66 -5.71
CA THR A 160 -21.25 7.42 -5.03
C THR A 160 -20.27 6.95 -3.96
N ASN A 161 -19.02 7.42 -3.97
CA ASN A 161 -17.95 6.87 -3.13
C ASN A 161 -17.48 7.78 -1.98
N LEU A 162 -18.00 9.00 -1.86
CA LEU A 162 -17.63 9.90 -0.75
C LEU A 162 -18.10 9.42 0.63
N ALA A 163 -18.97 8.42 0.68
CA ALA A 163 -19.42 7.79 1.93
C ALA A 163 -18.50 6.65 2.40
N ALA A 164 -17.53 6.21 1.58
CA ALA A 164 -16.64 5.12 1.94
C ALA A 164 -15.78 5.46 3.18
N ASP A 165 -15.50 4.47 4.01
CA ASP A 165 -14.69 4.60 5.21
C ASP A 165 -13.22 4.86 4.89
N ILE A 166 -12.75 4.35 3.75
CA ILE A 166 -11.38 4.49 3.27
C ILE A 166 -11.39 5.01 1.83
N ILE A 167 -10.52 5.98 1.55
CA ILE A 167 -10.27 6.50 0.20
C ILE A 167 -8.83 6.18 -0.21
N ALA A 168 -8.67 5.47 -1.33
CA ALA A 168 -7.38 5.03 -1.84
C ALA A 168 -6.82 5.98 -2.92
N PHE A 169 -5.57 6.37 -2.78
CA PHE A 169 -4.80 7.15 -3.75
C PHE A 169 -3.55 6.38 -4.19
N SER A 170 -3.16 6.51 -5.47
CA SER A 170 -1.93 5.92 -5.99
C SER A 170 -1.17 6.90 -6.87
N ASP A 171 0.16 6.87 -6.79
CA ASP A 171 1.06 7.64 -7.66
C ASP A 171 1.08 7.14 -9.12
N VAL A 172 0.64 5.91 -9.36
CA VAL A 172 0.54 5.30 -10.70
C VAL A 172 -0.88 5.45 -11.24
N LYS A 173 -0.99 6.08 -12.42
CA LYS A 173 -2.27 6.18 -13.14
C LYS A 173 -2.78 4.78 -13.53
N GLY A 174 -4.07 4.55 -13.31
CA GLY A 174 -4.71 3.31 -13.72
C GLY A 174 -4.37 2.09 -12.86
N LEU A 175 -3.62 2.24 -11.75
CA LEU A 175 -3.36 1.14 -10.82
C LEU A 175 -4.65 0.45 -10.40
N PHE A 176 -5.67 1.25 -10.10
CA PHE A 176 -6.99 0.75 -9.66
C PHE A 176 -7.92 0.39 -10.83
N ALA A 177 -7.51 0.62 -12.10
CA ALA A 177 -8.25 0.14 -13.25
C ALA A 177 -8.06 -1.40 -13.37
N GLY A 178 -9.08 -2.15 -12.95
CA GLY A 178 -9.02 -3.62 -12.89
C GLY A 178 -8.41 -4.19 -11.62
N MET A 179 -8.15 -3.36 -10.59
CA MET A 179 -7.82 -3.77 -9.24
C MET A 179 -9.08 -3.67 -8.39
N SER A 180 -9.55 -4.77 -7.86
CA SER A 180 -10.56 -4.73 -6.81
C SER A 180 -9.83 -4.60 -5.47
N LEU A 181 -9.93 -3.43 -4.85
CA LEU A 181 -9.57 -3.28 -3.44
C LEU A 181 -10.57 -4.01 -2.54
N GLU A 182 -11.74 -4.31 -3.05
CA GLU A 182 -12.71 -5.19 -2.41
C GLU A 182 -12.14 -6.61 -2.35
N GLY A 183 -12.11 -7.18 -1.16
CA GLY A 183 -11.48 -8.47 -0.89
C GLY A 183 -9.97 -8.41 -0.59
N ALA A 184 -9.35 -7.24 -0.67
CA ALA A 184 -8.00 -7.05 -0.14
C ALA A 184 -8.00 -7.14 1.39
N GLY A 185 -6.92 -7.70 1.97
CA GLY A 185 -6.70 -7.80 3.40
C GLY A 185 -5.52 -6.96 3.87
N ILE A 186 -5.64 -6.39 5.05
CA ILE A 186 -4.53 -5.75 5.77
C ILE A 186 -4.07 -6.68 6.89
N ILE A 187 -2.84 -7.19 6.77
CA ILE A 187 -2.26 -8.21 7.65
C ILE A 187 -1.23 -7.55 8.57
N ARG A 188 -1.34 -7.79 9.87
CA ARG A 188 -0.38 -7.27 10.87
C ARG A 188 1.01 -7.84 10.66
N ARG A 189 2.03 -7.00 10.83
CA ARG A 189 3.45 -7.37 10.78
C ARG A 189 4.06 -7.19 12.17
N ASN A 190 3.78 -8.15 13.05
CA ASN A 190 4.29 -8.13 14.42
C ASN A 190 5.81 -8.20 14.47
N ASP A 191 6.44 -8.87 13.50
CA ASP A 191 7.88 -8.91 13.30
C ASP A 191 8.48 -7.52 13.06
N LEU A 192 7.90 -6.72 12.17
CA LEU A 192 8.34 -5.35 11.91
C LEU A 192 8.00 -4.38 13.06
N ASN A 193 6.88 -4.61 13.77
CA ASN A 193 6.58 -3.85 14.99
C ASN A 193 7.61 -4.13 16.07
N LEU A 194 7.96 -5.39 16.31
CA LEU A 194 9.02 -5.78 17.26
C LEU A 194 10.38 -5.18 16.89
N GLU A 195 10.77 -5.28 15.62
CA GLU A 195 12.02 -4.69 15.10
C GLU A 195 12.08 -3.17 15.35
N TYR A 196 10.97 -2.47 15.05
CA TYR A 196 10.93 -1.01 15.11
C TYR A 196 10.88 -0.43 16.52
N TYR A 197 10.16 -1.09 17.43
CA TYR A 197 9.99 -0.63 18.82
C TYR A 197 10.95 -1.31 19.81
N GLY A 198 11.73 -2.31 19.36
CA GLY A 198 12.67 -3.06 20.20
C GLY A 198 12.02 -3.90 21.29
N LYS A 199 10.69 -4.06 21.26
CA LYS A 199 9.89 -4.85 22.22
C LYS A 199 8.59 -5.30 21.58
N GLU A 200 7.97 -6.32 22.14
CA GLU A 200 6.63 -6.73 21.72
C GLU A 200 5.62 -5.61 21.98
N VAL A 201 4.89 -5.25 20.95
CA VAL A 201 3.84 -4.22 20.97
C VAL A 201 2.64 -4.69 20.15
N THR A 202 1.45 -4.28 20.54
CA THR A 202 0.25 -4.57 19.77
C THR A 202 -0.09 -3.37 18.88
N PRO A 203 -0.65 -3.59 17.69
CA PRO A 203 -1.16 -2.48 16.88
C PRO A 203 -2.19 -1.61 17.59
N SER A 204 -2.99 -2.16 18.50
CA SER A 204 -3.94 -1.41 19.32
C SER A 204 -3.21 -0.44 20.25
N SER A 205 -2.16 -0.90 20.94
CA SER A 205 -1.38 -0.04 21.83
C SER A 205 -0.63 1.08 21.08
N ILE A 206 -0.31 0.85 19.79
CA ILE A 206 0.32 1.87 18.94
C ILE A 206 -0.73 2.87 18.43
N LEU A 207 -1.82 2.37 17.81
CA LEU A 207 -2.74 3.19 17.01
C LEU A 207 -3.89 3.80 17.81
N LEU A 208 -4.36 3.14 18.87
CA LEU A 208 -5.49 3.62 19.67
C LEU A 208 -5.09 4.19 21.02
N GLU A 209 -4.10 3.59 21.68
CA GLU A 209 -3.64 3.98 23.01
C GLU A 209 -2.47 4.97 22.93
N HIS A 210 -1.79 5.06 21.76
CA HIS A 210 -0.60 5.91 21.53
C HIS A 210 0.51 5.70 22.57
N ALA A 211 0.62 4.46 23.07
CA ALA A 211 1.52 4.10 24.17
C ALA A 211 3.00 3.95 23.76
N HIS A 212 3.31 4.03 22.47
CA HIS A 212 4.64 3.78 21.93
C HIS A 212 5.10 4.93 21.04
N GLN A 213 6.40 5.25 21.15
CA GLN A 213 7.05 6.32 20.39
C GLN A 213 8.37 5.83 19.79
N ASN A 214 8.69 6.33 18.58
CA ASN A 214 10.00 6.20 17.99
C ASN A 214 10.25 7.43 17.10
N VAL A 215 11.19 8.27 17.51
CA VAL A 215 11.52 9.57 16.89
C VAL A 215 11.91 9.48 15.42
N GLN A 216 12.32 8.33 14.95
CA GLN A 216 12.58 8.09 13.52
C GLN A 216 11.34 8.32 12.64
N ALA A 217 10.13 8.20 13.20
CA ALA A 217 8.89 8.49 12.48
C ALA A 217 8.47 9.97 12.53
N ASP A 218 9.12 10.84 13.28
CA ASP A 218 8.71 12.24 13.40
C ASP A 218 8.67 12.99 12.06
N PRO A 219 9.63 12.81 11.13
CA PRO A 219 9.51 13.40 9.79
C PRO A 219 8.28 12.93 9.02
N LEU A 220 7.89 11.65 9.17
CA LEU A 220 6.68 11.10 8.55
C LEU A 220 5.43 11.71 9.18
N ARG A 221 5.34 11.75 10.50
CA ARG A 221 4.24 12.36 11.26
C ARG A 221 4.05 13.83 10.90
N THR A 222 5.13 14.60 10.86
CA THR A 222 5.12 16.01 10.44
C THR A 222 4.63 16.18 9.00
N SER A 223 4.98 15.27 8.10
CA SER A 223 4.54 15.32 6.70
C SER A 223 3.04 15.11 6.50
N LEU A 224 2.35 14.50 7.47
CA LEU A 224 0.90 14.30 7.47
C LEU A 224 0.13 15.56 7.93
N ILE A 225 0.79 16.54 8.51
CA ILE A 225 0.17 17.82 8.91
C ILE A 225 -0.08 18.63 7.63
N ILE A 226 -1.31 19.11 7.50
CA ILE A 226 -1.71 20.06 6.45
C ILE A 226 -1.63 21.47 7.06
N GLN A 227 -0.81 22.28 6.42
CA GLN A 227 -0.68 23.72 6.73
C GLN A 227 -1.59 24.50 5.82
#